data_18e953e95d4204c582f32dccaab65ea2
#
_entry.id   18e953e95d4204c582f32dccaab65ea2
#
_cell.length_a   1.000
_cell.length_b   1.000
_cell.length_c   1.000
_cell.angle_alpha   90.00
_cell.angle_beta   90.00
_cell.angle_gamma   90.00
#
_symmetry.space_group_name_H-M   'P 1'
#
loop_
_entity.id
_entity.type
_entity.pdbx_description
1 polymer ?
#
loop_
_entity_poly.entity_id
_entity_poly.type
_entity_poly.pdbx_seq_one_letter_code
_entity_poly.pdbx_strand_id
1 'polypeptide(L)'
;IRAKGNVDVQMLGRLIAKAEVYNGSTLGLYNATVMVVRANAKGSMEALLNAKTIEAATVNVKNDYYAQSEAETGFAGGLVAGIGSASSNVAYATTSSTAKAAFGAAAGGNITGSISLENLGHVSAKALGRSATVTVSGLNVAVNVINADLNAVQNTSFTYGGKLDI
;
A
#
# COMPACT_ATOMS: atom_id res chain seq x y z
N ILE A 1 25.74 18.24 -12.48
CA ILE A 1 26.26 17.44 -11.34
C ILE A 1 27.63 16.92 -11.76
N ARG A 2 28.63 17.11 -10.91
CA ARG A 2 29.98 16.53 -11.09
C ARG A 2 30.36 15.76 -9.83
N ALA A 3 30.63 14.48 -10.00
CA ALA A 3 31.11 13.59 -8.96
C ALA A 3 32.33 12.81 -9.44
N LYS A 4 33.38 12.72 -8.60
CA LYS A 4 34.55 11.87 -8.88
C LYS A 4 34.26 10.37 -8.74
N GLY A 5 33.15 10.03 -8.12
CA GLY A 5 32.70 8.68 -7.85
C GLY A 5 31.26 8.46 -8.30
N ASN A 6 30.48 7.79 -7.49
CA ASN A 6 29.11 7.43 -7.76
C ASN A 6 28.14 8.55 -7.39
N VAL A 7 27.01 8.58 -8.07
CA VAL A 7 25.84 9.38 -7.71
C VAL A 7 24.71 8.41 -7.40
N ASP A 8 24.27 8.41 -6.15
CA ASP A 8 23.22 7.52 -5.66
C ASP A 8 22.03 8.36 -5.19
N VAL A 9 20.86 8.08 -5.73
CA VAL A 9 19.58 8.64 -5.31
C VAL A 9 18.69 7.50 -4.88
N GLN A 10 18.36 7.46 -3.60
CA GLN A 10 17.54 6.40 -3.04
C GLN A 10 16.29 6.97 -2.34
N MET A 11 15.15 6.38 -2.63
CA MET A 11 13.92 6.56 -1.88
C MET A 11 13.55 5.23 -1.24
N LEU A 12 13.43 5.24 0.09
CA LEU A 12 12.91 4.12 0.87
C LEU A 12 11.61 4.58 1.50
N GLY A 13 10.49 4.07 1.03
CA GLY A 13 9.19 4.53 1.46
C GLY A 13 8.31 3.43 2.04
N ARG A 14 7.59 3.74 3.14
CA ARG A 14 6.58 2.85 3.70
C ARG A 14 5.28 3.60 3.89
N LEU A 15 4.21 3.03 3.36
CA LEU A 15 2.85 3.54 3.48
C LEU A 15 1.97 2.41 4.04
N ILE A 16 1.61 2.52 5.31
CA ILE A 16 0.84 1.48 6.00
C ILE A 16 -0.41 2.09 6.59
N ALA A 17 -1.55 1.50 6.26
CA ALA A 17 -2.82 1.80 6.89
C ALA A 17 -3.41 0.52 7.49
N LYS A 18 -3.68 0.54 8.79
CA LYS A 18 -4.30 -0.58 9.48
C LYS A 18 -5.51 -0.09 10.25
N ALA A 19 -6.61 -0.80 10.13
CA ALA A 19 -7.82 -0.53 10.87
C ALA A 19 -8.46 -1.85 11.30
N GLU A 20 -8.78 -1.94 12.59
CA GLU A 20 -9.36 -3.13 13.20
C GLU A 20 -10.53 -2.73 14.10
N VAL A 21 -11.62 -3.43 14.00
CA VAL A 21 -12.76 -3.31 14.92
C VAL A 21 -13.26 -4.69 15.28
N TYR A 22 -13.29 -4.93 16.58
CA TYR A 22 -13.84 -6.16 17.14
C TYR A 22 -14.98 -5.82 18.09
N ASN A 23 -16.05 -6.57 17.99
CA ASN A 23 -17.15 -6.49 18.94
C ASN A 23 -17.14 -7.71 19.87
N GLY A 24 -17.58 -7.49 21.10
CA GLY A 24 -17.74 -8.53 22.12
C GLY A 24 -19.15 -9.13 22.16
N SER A 25 -19.54 -9.62 23.32
CA SER A 25 -20.86 -10.22 23.54
C SER A 25 -21.99 -9.20 23.50
N THR A 26 -23.10 -9.56 22.87
CA THR A 26 -24.35 -8.79 22.90
C THR A 26 -25.48 -9.65 23.42
N LEU A 27 -26.20 -9.12 24.42
CA LEU A 27 -27.34 -9.78 25.04
C LEU A 27 -28.56 -8.86 24.96
N GLY A 28 -29.67 -9.36 24.49
CA GLY A 28 -30.92 -8.58 24.37
C GLY A 28 -32.01 -9.35 23.65
N LEU A 29 -33.25 -8.91 23.74
CA LEU A 29 -34.36 -9.54 23.02
C LEU A 29 -34.13 -9.43 21.49
N TYR A 30 -33.67 -8.25 21.05
CA TYR A 30 -33.29 -8.00 19.66
C TYR A 30 -31.93 -7.33 19.66
N ASN A 31 -30.99 -7.90 18.94
CA ASN A 31 -29.62 -7.39 18.81
C ASN A 31 -29.35 -7.01 17.35
N ALA A 32 -28.91 -5.78 17.13
CA ALA A 32 -28.41 -5.33 15.84
C ALA A 32 -27.00 -4.75 16.00
N THR A 33 -26.07 -5.23 15.20
CA THR A 33 -24.68 -4.76 15.22
C THR A 33 -24.23 -4.46 13.80
N VAL A 34 -23.67 -3.27 13.60
CA VAL A 34 -23.03 -2.88 12.36
C VAL A 34 -21.60 -2.46 12.65
N MET A 35 -20.65 -3.11 12.01
CA MET A 35 -19.24 -2.76 12.09
C MET A 35 -18.73 -2.38 10.70
N VAL A 36 -18.16 -1.20 10.60
CA VAL A 36 -17.55 -0.71 9.36
C VAL A 36 -16.11 -0.32 9.63
N VAL A 37 -15.20 -0.95 8.92
CA VAL A 37 -13.76 -0.68 9.02
C VAL A 37 -13.22 -0.32 7.66
N ARG A 38 -12.41 0.73 7.62
CA ARG A 38 -11.75 1.18 6.40
C ARG A 38 -10.29 1.47 6.67
N ALA A 39 -9.42 0.87 5.86
CA ALA A 39 -8.00 1.15 5.85
C ALA A 39 -7.59 1.64 4.45
N ASN A 40 -7.13 2.88 4.36
CA ASN A 40 -6.72 3.47 3.10
C ASN A 40 -5.25 3.86 3.16
N ALA A 41 -4.42 3.19 2.37
CA ALA A 41 -3.04 3.55 2.14
C ALA A 41 -2.93 4.24 0.77
N LYS A 42 -2.71 5.56 0.75
CA LYS A 42 -2.64 6.35 -0.50
C LYS A 42 -1.44 7.27 -0.47
N GLY A 43 -0.62 7.22 -1.53
CA GLY A 43 0.55 8.08 -1.62
C GLY A 43 1.36 7.91 -2.88
N SER A 44 2.37 8.80 -3.03
CA SER A 44 3.35 8.78 -4.09
C SER A 44 4.75 8.71 -3.50
N MET A 45 5.61 7.90 -4.09
CA MET A 45 7.01 7.75 -3.70
C MET A 45 7.88 7.86 -4.95
N GLU A 46 8.81 8.81 -4.92
CA GLU A 46 9.57 9.17 -6.10
C GLU A 46 11.07 9.27 -5.80
N ALA A 47 11.88 8.57 -6.58
CA ALA A 47 13.31 8.76 -6.66
C ALA A 47 13.64 9.45 -7.98
N LEU A 48 14.05 10.70 -7.91
CA LEU A 48 14.25 11.52 -9.09
C LEU A 48 15.69 12.07 -9.12
N LEU A 49 16.41 11.80 -10.18
CA LEU A 49 17.66 12.47 -10.50
C LEU A 49 17.45 13.21 -11.83
N ASN A 50 17.42 14.53 -11.76
CA ASN A 50 17.26 15.36 -12.95
C ASN A 50 18.29 16.48 -12.95
N ALA A 51 19.12 16.52 -14.00
CA ALA A 51 20.15 17.53 -14.16
C ALA A 51 20.35 17.86 -15.63
N LYS A 52 20.93 19.05 -15.91
CA LYS A 52 21.32 19.40 -17.27
C LYS A 52 22.44 18.49 -17.78
N THR A 53 23.48 18.31 -16.96
CA THR A 53 24.60 17.44 -17.25
C THR A 53 25.01 16.65 -16.01
N ILE A 54 25.50 15.41 -16.22
CA ILE A 54 26.00 14.56 -15.13
C ILE A 54 27.36 14.00 -15.54
N GLU A 55 28.36 14.23 -14.69
CA GLU A 55 29.70 13.65 -14.78
C GLU A 55 29.90 12.78 -13.54
N ALA A 56 30.02 11.47 -13.73
CA ALA A 56 30.14 10.51 -12.61
C ALA A 56 30.78 9.20 -13.07
N ALA A 57 31.26 8.40 -12.13
CA ALA A 57 31.68 7.04 -12.42
C ALA A 57 30.45 6.13 -12.64
N THR A 58 29.54 6.12 -11.72
CA THR A 58 28.26 5.40 -11.86
C THR A 58 27.09 6.24 -11.37
N VAL A 59 25.92 5.93 -11.83
CA VAL A 59 24.66 6.57 -11.36
C VAL A 59 23.67 5.50 -11.01
N ASN A 60 23.14 5.56 -9.79
CA ASN A 60 22.09 4.68 -9.32
C ASN A 60 20.89 5.51 -8.88
N VAL A 61 19.73 5.21 -9.43
CA VAL A 61 18.46 5.77 -8.97
C VAL A 61 17.57 4.62 -8.56
N LYS A 62 17.28 4.54 -7.26
CA LYS A 62 16.49 3.46 -6.69
C LYS A 62 15.29 3.99 -5.92
N ASN A 63 14.12 3.53 -6.28
CA ASN A 63 12.91 3.68 -5.51
C ASN A 63 12.52 2.29 -4.98
N ASP A 64 12.51 2.13 -3.67
CA ASP A 64 12.11 0.92 -2.99
C ASP A 64 10.99 1.27 -2.02
N TYR A 65 9.80 0.75 -2.28
CA TYR A 65 8.64 1.15 -1.52
C TYR A 65 7.76 -0.02 -1.10
N TYR A 66 7.10 0.19 0.02
CA TYR A 66 6.14 -0.74 0.59
C TYR A 66 4.83 0.00 0.87
N ALA A 67 3.73 -0.46 0.27
CA ALA A 67 2.41 0.10 0.51
C ALA A 67 1.43 -1.00 0.90
N GLN A 68 0.79 -0.85 2.06
CA GLN A 68 -0.13 -1.85 2.58
C GLN A 68 -1.34 -1.20 3.23
N SER A 69 -2.52 -1.74 2.95
CA SER A 69 -3.71 -1.52 3.73
C SER A 69 -4.25 -2.83 4.30
N GLU A 70 -4.65 -2.80 5.56
CA GLU A 70 -5.29 -3.94 6.21
C GLU A 70 -6.52 -3.46 6.99
N ALA A 71 -7.68 -3.99 6.65
CA ALA A 71 -8.92 -3.74 7.34
C ALA A 71 -9.46 -5.06 7.90
N GLU A 72 -9.66 -5.12 9.20
CA GLU A 72 -10.17 -6.31 9.86
C GLU A 72 -11.37 -5.96 10.74
N THR A 73 -12.44 -6.71 10.56
CA THR A 73 -13.64 -6.62 11.41
C THR A 73 -14.04 -8.00 11.88
N GLY A 74 -14.57 -8.10 13.08
CA GLY A 74 -15.02 -9.39 13.58
C GLY A 74 -15.53 -9.37 15.00
N PHE A 75 -15.99 -10.52 15.43
CA PHE A 75 -16.31 -10.77 16.83
C PHE A 75 -15.12 -11.48 17.51
N ALA A 76 -14.61 -10.90 18.56
CA ALA A 76 -13.54 -11.49 19.35
C ALA A 76 -14.12 -12.41 20.43
N GLY A 77 -14.67 -13.55 20.02
CA GLY A 77 -15.14 -14.58 20.94
C GLY A 77 -16.28 -14.11 21.83
N GLY A 78 -17.46 -13.88 21.29
CA GLY A 78 -18.62 -13.40 22.04
C GLY A 78 -19.83 -14.32 21.95
N LEU A 79 -20.72 -14.20 22.93
CA LEU A 79 -22.06 -14.77 22.92
C LEU A 79 -23.04 -13.73 22.40
N VAL A 80 -23.76 -14.06 21.35
CA VAL A 80 -24.92 -13.27 20.87
C VAL A 80 -26.16 -14.08 21.22
N ALA A 81 -26.95 -13.60 22.17
CA ALA A 81 -28.17 -14.26 22.58
C ALA A 81 -29.37 -13.33 22.50
N GLY A 82 -30.49 -13.82 21.97
CA GLY A 82 -31.72 -13.05 21.86
C GLY A 82 -32.79 -13.78 21.07
N ILE A 83 -33.98 -13.20 20.95
CA ILE A 83 -35.06 -13.74 20.10
C ILE A 83 -34.70 -13.55 18.62
N GLY A 84 -34.08 -12.42 18.30
CA GLY A 84 -33.56 -12.12 16.95
C GLY A 84 -32.21 -11.41 17.00
N SER A 85 -31.33 -11.72 16.06
CA SER A 85 -30.06 -11.03 15.91
C SER A 85 -29.79 -10.67 14.46
N ALA A 86 -29.25 -9.47 14.24
CA ALA A 86 -28.75 -9.03 12.96
C ALA A 86 -27.32 -8.50 13.11
N SER A 87 -26.42 -8.93 12.25
CA SER A 87 -25.06 -8.43 12.25
C SER A 87 -24.60 -8.07 10.83
N SER A 88 -23.91 -6.96 10.70
CA SER A 88 -23.26 -6.56 9.45
C SER A 88 -21.80 -6.21 9.71
N ASN A 89 -20.92 -6.90 9.01
CA ASN A 89 -19.48 -6.65 9.06
C ASN A 89 -19.04 -6.15 7.69
N VAL A 90 -18.46 -4.97 7.67
CA VAL A 90 -18.00 -4.33 6.44
C VAL A 90 -16.52 -3.97 6.60
N ALA A 91 -15.67 -4.59 5.82
CA ALA A 91 -14.24 -4.31 5.81
C ALA A 91 -13.79 -3.85 4.42
N TYR A 92 -13.22 -2.66 4.33
CA TYR A 92 -12.64 -2.10 3.13
C TYR A 92 -11.15 -1.83 3.35
N ALA A 93 -10.30 -2.44 2.54
CA ALA A 93 -8.89 -2.13 2.46
C ALA A 93 -8.57 -1.59 1.07
N THR A 94 -8.07 -0.37 0.99
CA THR A 94 -7.68 0.23 -0.29
C THR A 94 -6.23 0.65 -0.25
N THR A 95 -5.43 0.15 -1.17
CA THR A 95 -4.07 0.62 -1.39
C THR A 95 -3.98 1.26 -2.77
N SER A 96 -3.70 2.56 -2.79
CA SER A 96 -3.49 3.33 -4.02
C SER A 96 -2.14 4.02 -3.95
N SER A 97 -1.18 3.55 -4.71
CA SER A 97 0.18 4.06 -4.69
C SER A 97 0.73 4.33 -6.08
N THR A 98 1.48 5.42 -6.18
CA THR A 98 2.28 5.73 -7.36
C THR A 98 3.74 5.71 -6.97
N ALA A 99 4.54 4.96 -7.72
CA ALA A 99 5.98 4.91 -7.53
C ALA A 99 6.69 5.34 -8.81
N LYS A 100 7.70 6.19 -8.67
CA LYS A 100 8.45 6.69 -9.80
C LYS A 100 9.94 6.65 -9.52
N ALA A 101 10.69 6.06 -10.44
CA ALA A 101 12.13 6.23 -10.52
C ALA A 101 12.47 6.92 -11.85
N ALA A 102 13.18 8.02 -11.79
CA ALA A 102 13.50 8.77 -13.00
C ALA A 102 14.96 9.26 -12.99
N PHE A 103 15.59 9.08 -14.12
CA PHE A 103 16.88 9.65 -14.44
C PHE A 103 16.76 10.59 -15.62
N GLY A 104 17.29 11.79 -15.50
CA GLY A 104 17.35 12.77 -16.57
C GLY A 104 18.68 13.51 -16.58
N ALA A 105 19.36 13.48 -17.75
CA ALA A 105 20.50 14.31 -18.06
C ALA A 105 20.30 14.87 -19.48
N ALA A 106 19.51 15.95 -19.57
CA ALA A 106 19.00 16.47 -20.85
C ALA A 106 20.08 16.88 -21.84
N ALA A 107 21.21 17.39 -21.39
CA ALA A 107 22.37 17.71 -22.21
C ALA A 107 23.47 16.62 -22.14
N GLY A 108 23.15 15.46 -21.53
CA GLY A 108 24.09 14.36 -21.38
C GLY A 108 25.11 14.56 -20.28
N GLY A 109 26.35 14.19 -20.56
CA GLY A 109 27.46 14.26 -19.60
C GLY A 109 28.51 13.20 -19.91
N ASN A 110 29.30 12.86 -18.91
CA ASN A 110 30.29 11.79 -19.00
C ASN A 110 30.09 10.83 -17.82
N ILE A 111 29.52 9.67 -18.12
CA ILE A 111 29.35 8.58 -17.17
C ILE A 111 30.23 7.43 -17.64
N THR A 112 31.28 7.11 -16.87
CA THR A 112 32.33 6.17 -17.31
C THR A 112 32.02 4.72 -16.98
N GLY A 113 31.04 4.47 -16.12
CA GLY A 113 30.60 3.14 -15.74
C GLY A 113 29.12 2.89 -16.10
N SER A 114 28.33 2.50 -15.12
CA SER A 114 26.95 2.10 -15.36
C SER A 114 25.91 3.12 -14.86
N ILE A 115 24.75 3.07 -15.48
CA ILE A 115 23.53 3.72 -14.97
C ILE A 115 22.56 2.62 -14.57
N SER A 116 22.12 2.62 -13.30
CA SER A 116 21.10 1.72 -12.79
C SER A 116 19.85 2.52 -12.42
N LEU A 117 18.70 2.04 -12.86
CA LEU A 117 17.41 2.64 -12.56
C LEU A 117 16.46 1.55 -12.09
N GLU A 118 16.14 1.58 -10.81
CA GLU A 118 15.31 0.56 -10.16
C GLU A 118 14.05 1.17 -9.55
N ASN A 119 12.92 0.55 -9.80
CA ASN A 119 11.66 0.89 -9.16
C ASN A 119 11.02 -0.38 -8.60
N LEU A 120 11.32 -0.66 -7.34
CA LEU A 120 10.88 -1.87 -6.64
C LEU A 120 9.72 -1.52 -5.71
N GLY A 121 8.64 -2.32 -5.77
CA GLY A 121 7.48 -2.06 -4.94
C GLY A 121 6.81 -3.32 -4.44
N HIS A 122 6.46 -3.32 -3.16
CA HIS A 122 5.60 -4.30 -2.54
C HIS A 122 4.28 -3.63 -2.19
N VAL A 123 3.21 -4.02 -2.86
CA VAL A 123 1.89 -3.41 -2.68
C VAL A 123 0.87 -4.48 -2.33
N SER A 124 0.12 -4.26 -1.25
CA SER A 124 -0.92 -5.19 -0.83
C SER A 124 -2.13 -4.47 -0.24
N ALA A 125 -3.30 -5.06 -0.46
CA ALA A 125 -4.54 -4.69 0.20
C ALA A 125 -5.18 -5.95 0.78
N LYS A 126 -5.55 -5.93 2.05
CA LYS A 126 -6.12 -7.09 2.74
C LYS A 126 -7.33 -6.66 3.55
N ALA A 127 -8.47 -7.22 3.23
CA ALA A 127 -9.69 -7.07 4.00
C ALA A 127 -10.08 -8.42 4.61
N LEU A 128 -10.41 -8.44 5.88
CA LEU A 128 -10.77 -9.63 6.63
C LEU A 128 -12.05 -9.39 7.42
N GLY A 129 -12.97 -10.35 7.32
CA GLY A 129 -14.10 -10.47 8.23
C GLY A 129 -13.94 -11.78 9.01
N ARG A 130 -13.80 -11.68 10.32
CA ARG A 130 -13.74 -12.86 11.19
C ARG A 130 -15.00 -12.94 12.04
N SER A 131 -15.56 -14.11 12.15
CA SER A 131 -16.69 -14.38 13.02
C SER A 131 -16.38 -15.61 13.86
N ALA A 132 -16.20 -15.39 15.17
CA ALA A 132 -16.06 -16.45 16.14
C ALA A 132 -17.11 -16.21 17.23
N THR A 133 -18.39 -16.36 16.88
CA THR A 133 -19.51 -16.15 17.82
C THR A 133 -20.31 -17.41 18.01
N VAL A 134 -20.73 -17.65 19.23
CA VAL A 134 -21.83 -18.56 19.55
C VAL A 134 -23.12 -17.76 19.54
N THR A 135 -24.01 -18.05 18.59
CA THR A 135 -25.30 -17.38 18.48
C THR A 135 -26.39 -18.30 19.02
N VAL A 136 -27.12 -17.82 20.01
CA VAL A 136 -28.33 -18.47 20.51
C VAL A 136 -29.49 -17.54 20.23
N SER A 137 -30.14 -17.70 19.08
CA SER A 137 -31.28 -16.87 18.70
C SER A 137 -32.26 -17.66 17.83
N GLY A 138 -33.54 -17.28 17.86
CA GLY A 138 -34.56 -17.89 17.01
C GLY A 138 -34.43 -17.48 15.53
N LEU A 139 -33.95 -16.25 15.29
CA LEU A 139 -33.63 -15.76 13.94
C LEU A 139 -32.28 -15.05 13.97
N ASN A 140 -31.37 -15.42 13.07
CA ASN A 140 -30.07 -14.78 12.90
C ASN A 140 -29.86 -14.38 11.43
N VAL A 141 -29.58 -13.10 11.19
CA VAL A 141 -29.21 -12.56 9.89
C VAL A 141 -27.82 -11.97 9.97
N ALA A 142 -26.89 -12.49 9.18
CA ALA A 142 -25.53 -11.98 9.10
C ALA A 142 -25.18 -11.57 7.66
N VAL A 143 -24.67 -10.35 7.51
CA VAL A 143 -24.19 -9.83 6.23
C VAL A 143 -22.72 -9.46 6.36
N ASN A 144 -21.87 -10.01 5.52
CA ASN A 144 -20.46 -9.68 5.46
C ASN A 144 -20.13 -9.10 4.09
N VAL A 145 -19.57 -7.89 4.09
CA VAL A 145 -19.03 -7.25 2.88
C VAL A 145 -17.53 -7.04 3.08
N ILE A 146 -16.74 -7.72 2.28
CA ILE A 146 -15.29 -7.69 2.37
C ILE A 146 -14.75 -7.28 1.00
N ASN A 147 -14.05 -6.16 0.95
CA ASN A 147 -13.47 -5.64 -0.27
C ASN A 147 -12.01 -5.22 -0.06
N ALA A 148 -11.14 -5.68 -0.95
CA ALA A 148 -9.74 -5.29 -0.99
C ALA A 148 -9.40 -4.77 -2.38
N ASP A 149 -9.14 -3.47 -2.47
CA ASP A 149 -8.78 -2.78 -3.71
C ASP A 149 -7.29 -2.49 -3.76
N LEU A 150 -6.68 -2.83 -4.87
CA LEU A 150 -5.28 -2.56 -5.15
C LEU A 150 -5.16 -1.75 -6.45
N ASN A 151 -4.66 -0.53 -6.33
CA ASN A 151 -4.33 0.32 -7.48
C ASN A 151 -2.89 0.82 -7.33
N ALA A 152 -1.97 0.16 -8.01
CA ALA A 152 -0.55 0.49 -7.97
C ALA A 152 -0.04 0.84 -9.36
N VAL A 153 0.60 2.01 -9.46
CA VAL A 153 1.22 2.49 -10.69
C VAL A 153 2.71 2.62 -10.47
N GLN A 154 3.49 1.94 -11.29
CA GLN A 154 4.94 2.03 -11.30
C GLN A 154 5.41 2.66 -12.61
N ASN A 155 6.14 3.75 -12.51
CA ASN A 155 6.71 4.45 -13.65
C ASN A 155 8.22 4.51 -13.56
N THR A 156 8.89 4.19 -14.67
CA THR A 156 10.33 4.31 -14.81
C THR A 156 10.60 5.14 -16.04
N SER A 157 11.39 6.20 -15.91
CA SER A 157 11.73 7.07 -17.04
C SER A 157 13.21 7.37 -17.10
N PHE A 158 13.76 7.28 -18.29
CA PHE A 158 15.16 7.52 -18.59
C PHE A 158 15.29 8.53 -19.73
N THR A 159 16.06 9.57 -19.52
CA THR A 159 16.38 10.57 -20.56
C THR A 159 17.86 10.89 -20.50
N TYR A 160 18.57 10.69 -21.59
CA TYR A 160 19.98 11.02 -21.72
C TYR A 160 20.27 11.63 -23.09
N GLY A 161 20.77 12.86 -23.12
CA GLY A 161 21.06 13.60 -24.36
C GLY A 161 22.47 13.41 -24.91
N GLY A 162 23.33 12.62 -24.24
CA GLY A 162 24.69 12.33 -24.66
C GLY A 162 24.84 11.00 -25.39
N LYS A 163 26.08 10.66 -25.74
CA LYS A 163 26.40 9.32 -26.21
C LYS A 163 26.47 8.37 -25.04
N LEU A 164 25.81 7.24 -25.13
CA LEU A 164 25.92 6.12 -24.23
C LEU A 164 26.78 5.08 -24.92
N ASP A 165 28.01 4.86 -24.47
CA ASP A 165 28.81 3.72 -24.92
C ASP A 165 28.34 2.51 -24.08
N ILE A 166 27.61 1.63 -24.72
CA ILE A 166 27.12 0.37 -24.14
C ILE A 166 28.02 -0.76 -24.59
#